data_5717a557e8c4585e1c8c6cfd56657e31
#
_entry.id   5717a557e8c4585e1c8c6cfd56657e31
#
_cell.length_a   1.000
_cell.length_b   1.000
_cell.length_c   1.000
_cell.angle_alpha   90.00
_cell.angle_beta   90.00
_cell.angle_gamma   90.00
#
_symmetry.space_group_name_H-M   'P 1'
#
loop_
_entity.id
_entity.type
_entity.pdbx_description
1 polymer ?
#
loop_
_entity_poly.entity_id
_entity_poly.type
_entity_poly.pdbx_seq_one_letter_code
_entity_poly.pdbx_strand_id
1 'polypeptide(L)'
;MRELDVITAKYQELKAQDIRCVLATVVHVDGSSYRRAGARMLVDEYGNITGAISGGCLEGDALRKALFALDRQENKLVTYDTSDEDDAVIGAQLGCNGIIQVLFEPMDYTDANNSCELLRKLAKEEVPMTISIVFDLDKSQKQLGTILIADENHAVASKQIPDNLHKALLFKSKEVINEGISCFGVLAINDKEHYLFIQKHQPPVNLVLVGAGNDAQILAQQAELLGWKVTVTDGRPTHANKERFVGSCQVIVAKPEETLQNIKIDNRTCFVLMSHNYNYDLAVLKLLLGRSEIPYIGILGPLKKYNRMLNELVDDGIEVSKGDLNKIHAPVGLEIGAETPAEIGLSVLAEIQSELKNKNARPLKQKTEPIHDKEVNQFQKISI
;
A
#
# COMPACT_ATOMS: atom_id res chain seq x y z
N MET A 1 5.28 -8.37 -3.72
CA MET A 1 4.09 -8.07 -4.56
C MET A 1 2.96 -7.61 -3.65
N ARG A 2 2.33 -6.46 -3.94
CA ARG A 2 1.23 -5.95 -3.10
C ARG A 2 0.04 -6.92 -3.13
N GLU A 3 -0.69 -7.05 -2.02
CA GLU A 3 -1.90 -7.89 -1.94
C GLU A 3 -2.91 -7.58 -3.06
N LEU A 4 -3.08 -6.28 -3.37
CA LEU A 4 -3.94 -5.83 -4.45
C LEU A 4 -3.52 -6.38 -5.83
N ASP A 5 -2.22 -6.42 -6.11
CA ASP A 5 -1.70 -6.94 -7.39
C ASP A 5 -1.96 -8.46 -7.50
N VAL A 6 -1.78 -9.19 -6.40
CA VAL A 6 -2.05 -10.64 -6.35
C VAL A 6 -3.53 -10.94 -6.60
N ILE A 7 -4.42 -10.21 -5.91
CA ILE A 7 -5.88 -10.37 -6.04
C ILE A 7 -6.33 -10.03 -7.47
N THR A 8 -5.86 -8.91 -8.03
CA THR A 8 -6.29 -8.48 -9.36
C THR A 8 -5.71 -9.36 -10.47
N ALA A 9 -4.51 -9.89 -10.31
CA ALA A 9 -3.93 -10.87 -11.24
C ALA A 9 -4.74 -12.18 -11.22
N LYS A 10 -5.05 -12.70 -10.02
CA LYS A 10 -5.88 -13.91 -9.88
C LYS A 10 -7.28 -13.72 -10.45
N TYR A 11 -7.90 -12.55 -10.19
CA TYR A 11 -9.19 -12.21 -10.80
C TYR A 11 -9.14 -12.27 -12.34
N GLN A 12 -8.09 -11.75 -12.98
CA GLN A 12 -7.95 -11.78 -14.44
C GLN A 12 -7.79 -13.22 -14.97
N GLU A 13 -7.05 -14.05 -14.24
CA GLU A 13 -6.92 -15.49 -14.55
C GLU A 13 -8.27 -16.20 -14.51
N LEU A 14 -9.04 -16.01 -13.42
CA LEU A 14 -10.36 -16.61 -13.24
C LEU A 14 -11.34 -16.14 -14.30
N LYS A 15 -11.36 -14.82 -14.58
CA LYS A 15 -12.20 -14.23 -15.63
C LYS A 15 -11.89 -14.81 -17.01
N ALA A 16 -10.62 -15.01 -17.35
CA ALA A 16 -10.21 -15.59 -18.62
C ALA A 16 -10.64 -17.06 -18.80
N GLN A 17 -10.83 -17.78 -17.68
CA GLN A 17 -11.28 -19.16 -17.64
C GLN A 17 -12.79 -19.31 -17.38
N ASP A 18 -13.52 -18.19 -17.28
CA ASP A 18 -14.95 -18.12 -16.94
C ASP A 18 -15.28 -18.82 -15.59
N ILE A 19 -14.33 -18.79 -14.65
CA ILE A 19 -14.49 -19.32 -13.29
C ILE A 19 -15.06 -18.25 -12.39
N ARG A 20 -16.24 -18.49 -11.80
CA ARG A 20 -16.92 -17.51 -10.92
C ARG A 20 -16.13 -17.27 -9.65
N CYS A 21 -16.17 -16.03 -9.14
CA CYS A 21 -15.49 -15.67 -7.90
C CYS A 21 -16.22 -14.58 -7.10
N VAL A 22 -15.82 -14.44 -5.83
CA VAL A 22 -16.34 -13.48 -4.85
C VAL A 22 -15.17 -12.73 -4.26
N LEU A 23 -15.28 -11.40 -4.17
CA LEU A 23 -14.37 -10.57 -3.39
C LEU A 23 -14.94 -10.40 -1.98
N ALA A 24 -14.18 -10.81 -0.97
CA ALA A 24 -14.45 -10.50 0.44
C ALA A 24 -13.58 -9.31 0.86
N THR A 25 -14.21 -8.27 1.40
CA THR A 25 -13.51 -7.07 1.90
C THR A 25 -13.89 -6.81 3.35
N VAL A 26 -12.89 -6.65 4.23
CA VAL A 26 -13.11 -6.13 5.58
C VAL A 26 -13.50 -4.65 5.45
N VAL A 27 -14.75 -4.32 5.75
CA VAL A 27 -15.28 -2.96 5.58
C VAL A 27 -15.31 -2.15 6.85
N HIS A 28 -15.29 -2.81 8.02
CA HIS A 28 -15.20 -2.15 9.32
C HIS A 28 -14.62 -3.09 10.37
N VAL A 29 -13.91 -2.52 11.35
CA VAL A 29 -13.37 -3.21 12.52
C VAL A 29 -13.60 -2.34 13.74
N ASP A 30 -14.28 -2.87 14.74
CA ASP A 30 -14.39 -2.26 16.06
C ASP A 30 -13.60 -3.09 17.07
N GLY A 31 -12.75 -2.45 17.88
CA GLY A 31 -11.84 -3.13 18.77
C GLY A 31 -10.54 -3.61 18.09
N SER A 32 -10.01 -4.76 18.52
CA SER A 32 -8.74 -5.31 18.05
C SER A 32 -8.94 -6.38 16.98
N SER A 33 -8.20 -6.28 15.89
CA SER A 33 -8.19 -7.29 14.83
C SER A 33 -6.79 -7.43 14.24
N TYR A 34 -6.48 -8.65 13.77
CA TYR A 34 -5.22 -8.93 13.08
C TYR A 34 -5.08 -8.16 11.75
N ARG A 35 -6.21 -8.04 11.01
CA ARG A 35 -6.26 -7.29 9.75
C ARG A 35 -7.16 -6.07 9.90
N ARG A 36 -6.81 -4.99 9.22
CA ARG A 36 -7.58 -3.74 9.22
C ARG A 36 -8.68 -3.75 8.17
N ALA A 37 -9.60 -2.79 8.27
CA ALA A 37 -10.51 -2.46 7.18
C ALA A 37 -9.72 -2.21 5.89
N GLY A 38 -10.25 -2.71 4.77
CA GLY A 38 -9.58 -2.72 3.48
C GLY A 38 -8.78 -3.99 3.18
N ALA A 39 -8.61 -4.92 4.13
CA ALA A 39 -8.06 -6.26 3.86
C ALA A 39 -9.01 -7.04 2.94
N ARG A 40 -8.47 -7.81 2.01
CA ARG A 40 -9.25 -8.49 0.98
C ARG A 40 -8.84 -9.93 0.76
N MET A 41 -9.82 -10.70 0.33
CA MET A 41 -9.68 -12.11 -0.03
C MET A 41 -10.57 -12.39 -1.25
N LEU A 42 -10.01 -13.01 -2.28
CA LEU A 42 -10.75 -13.51 -3.45
C LEU A 42 -10.97 -15.01 -3.28
N VAL A 43 -12.20 -15.46 -3.48
CA VAL A 43 -12.60 -16.87 -3.39
C VAL A 43 -13.19 -17.30 -4.72
N ASP A 44 -12.70 -18.36 -5.33
CA ASP A 44 -13.29 -18.94 -6.53
C ASP A 44 -14.39 -19.98 -6.21
N GLU A 45 -15.14 -20.40 -7.19
CA GLU A 45 -16.23 -21.37 -7.04
C GLU A 45 -15.76 -22.78 -6.60
N TYR A 46 -14.47 -23.06 -6.71
CA TYR A 46 -13.86 -24.33 -6.24
C TYR A 46 -13.36 -24.24 -4.79
N GLY A 47 -13.47 -23.05 -4.16
CA GLY A 47 -13.03 -22.81 -2.80
C GLY A 47 -11.55 -22.43 -2.65
N ASN A 48 -10.84 -22.14 -3.74
CA ASN A 48 -9.49 -21.63 -3.65
C ASN A 48 -9.48 -20.17 -3.18
N ILE A 49 -8.57 -19.86 -2.27
CA ILE A 49 -8.45 -18.54 -1.63
C ILE A 49 -7.18 -17.84 -2.10
N THR A 50 -7.31 -16.54 -2.39
CA THR A 50 -6.19 -15.64 -2.69
C THR A 50 -6.33 -14.37 -1.86
N GLY A 51 -5.29 -13.99 -1.09
CA GLY A 51 -5.36 -12.92 -0.09
C GLY A 51 -5.88 -13.42 1.26
N ALA A 52 -6.11 -12.53 2.22
CA ALA A 52 -6.59 -12.88 3.55
C ALA A 52 -7.36 -11.74 4.21
N ILE A 53 -8.39 -12.07 4.99
CA ILE A 53 -9.18 -11.10 5.78
C ILE A 53 -8.87 -11.15 7.27
N SER A 54 -8.18 -12.21 7.72
CA SER A 54 -7.74 -12.41 9.10
C SER A 54 -6.33 -13.01 9.14
N GLY A 55 -5.93 -13.56 10.28
CA GLY A 55 -4.68 -14.31 10.45
C GLY A 55 -4.83 -15.82 10.21
N GLY A 56 -5.88 -16.27 9.53
CA GLY A 56 -6.20 -17.69 9.29
C GLY A 56 -7.43 -18.19 10.06
N CYS A 57 -7.92 -17.42 11.01
CA CYS A 57 -8.98 -17.88 11.93
C CYS A 57 -10.40 -17.73 11.36
N LEU A 58 -10.66 -16.75 10.50
CA LEU A 58 -11.99 -16.51 9.92
C LEU A 58 -12.15 -17.12 8.52
N GLU A 59 -11.06 -17.47 7.85
CA GLU A 59 -11.05 -17.85 6.43
C GLU A 59 -11.93 -19.07 6.14
N GLY A 60 -11.99 -20.04 7.06
CA GLY A 60 -12.82 -21.23 6.90
C GLY A 60 -14.33 -20.95 6.90
N ASP A 61 -14.83 -20.06 7.77
CA ASP A 61 -16.23 -19.63 7.73
C ASP A 61 -16.47 -18.65 6.58
N ALA A 62 -15.53 -17.73 6.35
CA ALA A 62 -15.61 -16.77 5.27
C ALA A 62 -15.70 -17.46 3.90
N LEU A 63 -15.00 -18.58 3.70
CA LEU A 63 -15.13 -19.43 2.51
C LEU A 63 -16.57 -19.90 2.31
N ARG A 64 -17.21 -20.44 3.35
CA ARG A 64 -18.62 -20.89 3.27
C ARG A 64 -19.55 -19.75 2.93
N LYS A 65 -19.34 -18.56 3.54
CA LYS A 65 -20.15 -17.37 3.29
C LYS A 65 -19.94 -16.81 1.87
N ALA A 66 -18.71 -16.87 1.37
CA ALA A 66 -18.37 -16.48 0.00
C ALA A 66 -19.08 -17.37 -1.03
N LEU A 67 -18.99 -18.68 -0.87
CA LEU A 67 -19.67 -19.63 -1.77
C LEU A 67 -21.20 -19.46 -1.72
N PHE A 68 -21.76 -19.18 -0.55
CA PHE A 68 -23.20 -18.88 -0.42
C PHE A 68 -23.57 -17.57 -1.16
N ALA A 69 -22.77 -16.50 -1.04
CA ALA A 69 -23.00 -15.25 -1.76
C ALA A 69 -22.87 -15.46 -3.28
N LEU A 70 -21.91 -16.31 -3.72
CA LEU A 70 -21.72 -16.68 -5.11
C LEU A 70 -22.93 -17.40 -5.69
N ASP A 71 -23.49 -18.36 -4.94
CA ASP A 71 -24.70 -19.10 -5.36
C ASP A 71 -25.92 -18.15 -5.54
N ARG A 72 -26.06 -17.19 -4.62
CA ARG A 72 -27.17 -16.20 -4.66
C ARG A 72 -26.94 -15.06 -5.64
N GLN A 73 -25.71 -14.85 -6.10
CA GLN A 73 -25.31 -13.68 -6.91
C GLN A 73 -25.72 -12.35 -6.25
N GLU A 74 -25.60 -12.26 -4.94
CA GLU A 74 -25.96 -11.09 -4.16
C GLU A 74 -24.84 -10.70 -3.20
N ASN A 75 -24.60 -9.39 -3.08
CA ASN A 75 -23.69 -8.86 -2.07
C ASN A 75 -24.21 -9.18 -0.67
N LYS A 76 -23.33 -9.59 0.23
CA LYS A 76 -23.69 -10.00 1.59
C LYS A 76 -22.71 -9.42 2.61
N LEU A 77 -23.26 -8.79 3.67
CA LEU A 77 -22.47 -8.40 4.84
C LEU A 77 -22.53 -9.50 5.91
N VAL A 78 -21.38 -9.84 6.47
CA VAL A 78 -21.25 -10.75 7.61
C VAL A 78 -20.51 -10.05 8.73
N THR A 79 -21.04 -10.14 9.94
CA THR A 79 -20.41 -9.62 11.17
C THR A 79 -19.84 -10.81 11.94
N TYR A 80 -18.55 -10.73 12.28
CA TYR A 80 -17.87 -11.65 13.17
C TYR A 80 -17.59 -10.90 14.47
N ASP A 81 -18.19 -11.38 15.57
CA ASP A 81 -17.89 -10.91 16.92
C ASP A 81 -16.86 -11.86 17.52
N THR A 82 -15.65 -11.34 17.79
CA THR A 82 -14.56 -12.12 18.37
C THR A 82 -14.35 -11.76 19.85
N SER A 83 -15.24 -10.96 20.44
CA SER A 83 -15.20 -10.54 21.84
C SER A 83 -15.89 -11.53 22.79
N ASP A 84 -16.75 -12.41 22.27
CA ASP A 84 -17.54 -13.34 23.06
C ASP A 84 -16.82 -14.70 23.17
N GLU A 85 -16.42 -15.09 24.39
CA GLU A 85 -15.74 -16.36 24.68
C GLU A 85 -16.66 -17.58 24.44
N ASP A 86 -17.98 -17.36 24.37
CA ASP A 86 -18.98 -18.43 24.19
C ASP A 86 -19.27 -18.78 22.72
N ASP A 87 -18.72 -18.06 21.75
CA ASP A 87 -18.88 -18.39 20.31
C ASP A 87 -17.99 -19.56 19.86
N ALA A 88 -18.03 -20.66 20.66
CA ALA A 88 -17.46 -21.97 20.32
C ALA A 88 -18.02 -22.56 19.00
N VAL A 89 -19.02 -21.92 18.39
CA VAL A 89 -19.64 -22.30 17.11
C VAL A 89 -18.70 -22.07 15.92
N ILE A 90 -17.72 -21.17 16.05
CA ILE A 90 -16.73 -20.89 14.96
C ILE A 90 -15.45 -21.73 15.14
N GLY A 91 -15.28 -22.43 16.28
CA GLY A 91 -14.18 -23.40 16.49
C GLY A 91 -12.78 -22.77 16.64
N ALA A 92 -12.67 -21.47 16.87
CA ALA A 92 -11.40 -20.81 17.10
C ALA A 92 -11.50 -19.94 18.37
N GLN A 93 -10.64 -20.22 19.35
CA GLN A 93 -10.35 -19.26 20.41
C GLN A 93 -9.61 -18.08 19.76
N LEU A 94 -10.37 -17.09 19.29
CA LEU A 94 -9.85 -15.93 18.60
C LEU A 94 -9.27 -14.97 19.66
N GLY A 95 -7.95 -14.89 19.75
CA GLY A 95 -7.25 -13.95 20.64
C GLY A 95 -7.40 -12.47 20.23
N CYS A 96 -8.36 -12.15 19.36
CA CYS A 96 -8.70 -10.81 18.91
C CYS A 96 -10.01 -10.39 19.57
N ASN A 97 -9.99 -9.30 20.33
CA ASN A 97 -11.15 -8.76 21.06
C ASN A 97 -11.80 -7.66 20.19
N GLY A 98 -12.59 -8.03 19.17
CA GLY A 98 -13.20 -7.04 18.28
C GLY A 98 -14.30 -7.57 17.38
N ILE A 99 -15.07 -6.65 16.82
CA ILE A 99 -16.14 -6.91 15.85
C ILE A 99 -15.59 -6.61 14.45
N ILE A 100 -15.66 -7.59 13.55
CA ILE A 100 -15.17 -7.50 12.17
C ILE A 100 -16.33 -7.63 11.22
N GLN A 101 -16.51 -6.66 10.31
CA GLN A 101 -17.53 -6.69 9.29
C GLN A 101 -16.89 -6.93 7.92
N VAL A 102 -17.34 -8.00 7.26
CA VAL A 102 -16.84 -8.45 5.96
C VAL A 102 -17.94 -8.40 4.94
N LEU A 103 -17.71 -7.68 3.86
CA LEU A 103 -18.59 -7.60 2.71
C LEU A 103 -18.13 -8.60 1.65
N PHE A 104 -19.04 -9.46 1.20
CA PHE A 104 -18.83 -10.42 0.12
C PHE A 104 -19.53 -9.90 -1.13
N GLU A 105 -18.79 -9.74 -2.22
CA GLU A 105 -19.26 -9.21 -3.51
C GLU A 105 -19.00 -10.25 -4.61
N PRO A 106 -20.03 -10.97 -5.10
CA PRO A 106 -19.89 -11.83 -6.29
C PRO A 106 -19.54 -11.00 -7.52
N MET A 107 -18.63 -11.51 -8.36
CA MET A 107 -18.18 -10.78 -9.56
C MET A 107 -19.09 -11.05 -10.75
N ASP A 108 -19.68 -9.99 -11.28
CA ASP A 108 -20.30 -9.99 -12.59
C ASP A 108 -19.25 -9.61 -13.65
N TYR A 109 -18.87 -10.56 -14.48
CA TYR A 109 -17.86 -10.35 -15.53
C TYR A 109 -18.34 -9.48 -16.70
N THR A 110 -19.64 -9.25 -16.80
CA THR A 110 -20.22 -8.35 -17.81
C THR A 110 -20.13 -6.88 -17.39
N ASP A 111 -20.00 -6.61 -16.07
CA ASP A 111 -19.79 -5.26 -15.55
C ASP A 111 -18.29 -4.88 -15.65
N ALA A 112 -17.99 -3.95 -16.57
CA ALA A 112 -16.63 -3.43 -16.77
C ALA A 112 -16.09 -2.62 -15.57
N ASN A 113 -16.93 -2.33 -14.58
CA ASN A 113 -16.62 -1.60 -13.35
C ASN A 113 -17.01 -2.36 -12.09
N ASN A 114 -17.08 -3.70 -12.13
CA ASN A 114 -17.24 -4.47 -10.90
C ASN A 114 -16.10 -4.22 -9.91
N SER A 115 -16.26 -4.62 -8.66
CA SER A 115 -15.31 -4.33 -7.58
C SER A 115 -13.86 -4.70 -7.94
N CYS A 116 -13.63 -5.85 -8.56
CA CYS A 116 -12.28 -6.28 -8.97
C CYS A 116 -11.73 -5.47 -10.15
N GLU A 117 -12.57 -5.06 -11.10
CA GLU A 117 -12.14 -4.17 -12.19
C GLU A 117 -11.78 -2.77 -11.67
N LEU A 118 -12.53 -2.25 -10.68
CA LEU A 118 -12.17 -1.00 -10.00
C LEU A 118 -10.83 -1.14 -9.28
N LEU A 119 -10.61 -2.24 -8.54
CA LEU A 119 -9.34 -2.52 -7.89
C LEU A 119 -8.19 -2.63 -8.89
N ARG A 120 -8.42 -3.23 -10.06
CA ARG A 120 -7.42 -3.35 -11.13
C ARG A 120 -7.06 -1.99 -11.74
N LYS A 121 -8.03 -1.10 -11.91
CA LYS A 121 -7.78 0.29 -12.31
C LYS A 121 -6.97 1.01 -11.24
N LEU A 122 -7.40 0.92 -9.98
CA LEU A 122 -6.72 1.51 -8.82
C LEU A 122 -5.26 1.04 -8.70
N ALA A 123 -4.97 -0.25 -8.94
CA ALA A 123 -3.62 -0.81 -8.83
C ALA A 123 -2.62 -0.23 -9.84
N LYS A 124 -3.10 0.30 -10.97
CA LYS A 124 -2.30 0.88 -12.05
C LYS A 124 -2.00 2.36 -11.86
N GLU A 125 -2.76 3.02 -10.99
CA GLU A 125 -2.60 4.45 -10.78
C GLU A 125 -1.31 4.79 -10.03
N GLU A 126 -0.71 5.87 -10.45
CA GLU A 126 0.54 6.41 -9.88
C GLU A 126 0.31 7.66 -9.03
N VAL A 127 -0.94 7.96 -8.73
CA VAL A 127 -1.37 9.05 -7.87
C VAL A 127 -2.16 8.51 -6.68
N PRO A 128 -2.23 9.24 -5.56
CA PRO A 128 -3.10 8.87 -4.46
C PRO A 128 -4.55 8.80 -4.90
N MET A 129 -5.25 7.73 -4.51
CA MET A 129 -6.65 7.51 -4.85
C MET A 129 -7.43 7.05 -3.62
N THR A 130 -8.73 7.01 -3.77
CA THR A 130 -9.65 6.41 -2.80
C THR A 130 -10.51 5.34 -3.45
N ILE A 131 -10.98 4.41 -2.62
CA ILE A 131 -12.05 3.47 -2.98
C ILE A 131 -13.17 3.60 -1.96
N SER A 132 -14.39 3.80 -2.44
CA SER A 132 -15.60 3.99 -1.62
C SER A 132 -16.45 2.73 -1.65
N ILE A 133 -16.75 2.19 -0.46
CA ILE A 133 -17.55 0.99 -0.26
C ILE A 133 -18.74 1.38 0.61
N VAL A 134 -19.96 1.13 0.12
CA VAL A 134 -21.21 1.40 0.84
C VAL A 134 -21.85 0.08 1.26
N PHE A 135 -22.18 -0.03 2.52
CA PHE A 135 -22.78 -1.23 3.11
C PHE A 135 -23.86 -0.86 4.12
N ASP A 136 -24.64 -1.83 4.54
CA ASP A 136 -25.72 -1.66 5.52
C ASP A 136 -25.50 -2.66 6.67
N LEU A 137 -25.57 -2.19 7.91
CA LEU A 137 -25.47 -3.07 9.08
C LEU A 137 -26.69 -3.97 9.26
N ASP A 138 -27.84 -3.56 8.72
CA ASP A 138 -29.03 -4.41 8.63
C ASP A 138 -28.83 -5.45 7.51
N LYS A 139 -28.59 -6.70 7.91
CA LYS A 139 -28.34 -7.83 7.01
C LYS A 139 -29.50 -8.15 6.07
N SER A 140 -30.71 -7.65 6.35
CA SER A 140 -31.90 -7.80 5.49
C SER A 140 -31.89 -6.84 4.31
N GLN A 141 -31.07 -5.77 4.38
CA GLN A 141 -30.98 -4.77 3.33
C GLN A 141 -30.04 -5.23 2.21
N LYS A 142 -30.36 -4.79 0.98
CA LYS A 142 -29.49 -5.03 -0.17
C LYS A 142 -28.21 -4.24 -0.03
N GLN A 143 -27.06 -4.94 -0.01
CA GLN A 143 -25.75 -4.33 0.08
C GLN A 143 -25.35 -3.68 -1.24
N LEU A 144 -24.94 -2.41 -1.23
CA LEU A 144 -24.49 -1.69 -2.43
C LEU A 144 -23.09 -2.14 -2.87
N GLY A 145 -22.16 -2.28 -1.94
CA GLY A 145 -20.80 -2.75 -2.22
C GLY A 145 -19.83 -1.65 -2.60
N THR A 146 -18.81 -2.03 -3.33
CA THR A 146 -17.81 -1.11 -3.89
C THR A 146 -18.42 -0.30 -5.02
N ILE A 147 -18.47 1.01 -4.87
CA ILE A 147 -19.25 1.87 -5.77
C ILE A 147 -18.41 2.87 -6.56
N LEU A 148 -17.22 3.26 -6.06
CA LEU A 148 -16.47 4.33 -6.69
C LEU A 148 -14.98 4.24 -6.35
N ILE A 149 -14.13 4.56 -7.32
CA ILE A 149 -12.74 4.97 -7.10
C ILE A 149 -12.57 6.41 -7.55
N ALA A 150 -11.76 7.20 -6.85
CA ALA A 150 -11.54 8.59 -7.18
C ALA A 150 -10.12 9.05 -6.86
N ASP A 151 -9.59 9.96 -7.68
CA ASP A 151 -8.48 10.86 -7.35
C ASP A 151 -9.03 12.24 -6.92
N GLU A 152 -8.20 13.26 -6.90
CA GLU A 152 -8.61 14.63 -6.56
C GLU A 152 -9.58 15.25 -7.58
N ASN A 153 -9.60 14.79 -8.83
CA ASN A 153 -10.29 15.43 -9.94
C ASN A 153 -11.27 14.52 -10.67
N HIS A 154 -11.03 13.22 -10.67
CA HIS A 154 -11.77 12.24 -11.47
C HIS A 154 -12.29 11.11 -10.60
N ALA A 155 -13.40 10.54 -11.01
CA ALA A 155 -13.98 9.38 -10.37
C ALA A 155 -14.50 8.37 -11.42
N VAL A 156 -14.37 7.07 -11.08
CA VAL A 156 -14.96 5.97 -11.85
C VAL A 156 -15.91 5.21 -10.94
N ALA A 157 -17.19 5.15 -11.33
CA ALA A 157 -18.21 4.45 -10.57
C ALA A 157 -18.46 3.03 -11.12
N SER A 158 -18.78 2.09 -10.22
CA SER A 158 -19.20 0.73 -10.57
C SER A 158 -20.61 0.67 -11.14
N LYS A 159 -21.49 1.60 -10.69
CA LYS A 159 -22.90 1.68 -11.06
C LYS A 159 -23.27 3.13 -11.25
N GLN A 160 -24.40 3.36 -11.93
CA GLN A 160 -24.97 4.69 -11.97
C GLN A 160 -25.48 5.04 -10.56
N ILE A 161 -24.89 6.05 -9.96
CA ILE A 161 -25.25 6.58 -8.65
C ILE A 161 -25.85 7.97 -8.80
N PRO A 162 -26.75 8.42 -7.88
CA PRO A 162 -27.28 9.76 -7.93
C PRO A 162 -26.20 10.83 -7.93
N ASP A 163 -26.41 11.91 -8.67
CA ASP A 163 -25.40 12.98 -8.84
C ASP A 163 -25.00 13.63 -7.51
N ASN A 164 -25.92 13.81 -6.58
CA ASN A 164 -25.63 14.33 -5.24
C ASN A 164 -24.71 13.40 -4.46
N LEU A 165 -24.94 12.08 -4.51
CA LEU A 165 -24.08 11.08 -3.89
C LEU A 165 -22.69 11.08 -4.54
N HIS A 166 -22.62 11.11 -5.87
CA HIS A 166 -21.35 11.17 -6.60
C HIS A 166 -20.51 12.39 -6.17
N LYS A 167 -21.13 13.57 -6.11
CA LYS A 167 -20.47 14.80 -5.66
C LYS A 167 -19.99 14.72 -4.22
N ALA A 168 -20.81 14.20 -3.31
CA ALA A 168 -20.44 14.04 -1.90
C ALA A 168 -19.26 13.06 -1.72
N LEU A 169 -19.28 11.93 -2.42
CA LEU A 169 -18.18 10.96 -2.39
C LEU A 169 -16.88 11.54 -2.97
N LEU A 170 -16.95 12.28 -4.08
CA LEU A 170 -15.78 12.93 -4.66
C LEU A 170 -15.20 13.99 -3.72
N PHE A 171 -16.06 14.81 -3.09
CA PHE A 171 -15.62 15.80 -2.10
C PHE A 171 -14.91 15.11 -0.92
N LYS A 172 -15.52 14.06 -0.34
CA LYS A 172 -14.94 13.34 0.79
C LYS A 172 -13.68 12.57 0.41
N SER A 173 -13.60 12.08 -0.81
CA SER A 173 -12.38 11.45 -1.34
C SER A 173 -11.19 12.42 -1.36
N LYS A 174 -11.41 13.69 -1.75
CA LYS A 174 -10.37 14.73 -1.69
C LYS A 174 -9.88 14.98 -0.25
N GLU A 175 -10.78 15.05 0.71
CA GLU A 175 -10.41 15.18 2.13
C GLU A 175 -9.55 13.99 2.58
N VAL A 176 -9.98 12.76 2.28
CA VAL A 176 -9.23 11.53 2.62
C VAL A 176 -7.85 11.49 1.98
N ILE A 177 -7.70 11.95 0.74
CA ILE A 177 -6.40 12.04 0.06
C ILE A 177 -5.49 13.05 0.78
N ASN A 178 -6.01 14.24 1.09
CA ASN A 178 -5.25 15.33 1.72
C ASN A 178 -4.86 15.00 3.17
N GLU A 179 -5.78 14.48 3.96
CA GLU A 179 -5.53 14.09 5.35
C GLU A 179 -4.66 12.84 5.46
N GLY A 180 -4.67 12.02 4.42
CA GLY A 180 -3.85 10.81 4.40
C GLY A 180 -4.41 9.64 5.18
N ILE A 181 -5.65 9.69 5.64
CA ILE A 181 -6.28 8.72 6.54
C ILE A 181 -7.61 8.26 5.92
N SER A 182 -7.82 6.93 5.88
CA SER A 182 -9.11 6.34 5.51
C SER A 182 -10.20 6.76 6.51
N CYS A 183 -11.44 6.91 6.07
CA CYS A 183 -12.52 7.34 6.94
C CYS A 183 -13.75 6.44 6.86
N PHE A 184 -14.57 6.48 7.92
CA PHE A 184 -15.88 5.86 8.01
C PHE A 184 -16.95 6.93 8.09
N GLY A 185 -18.06 6.73 7.40
CA GLY A 185 -19.15 7.68 7.37
C GLY A 185 -20.52 7.02 7.39
N VAL A 186 -21.54 7.82 7.67
CA VAL A 186 -22.96 7.47 7.48
C VAL A 186 -23.55 8.42 6.45
N LEU A 187 -24.16 7.86 5.43
CA LEU A 187 -24.83 8.57 4.34
C LEU A 187 -26.34 8.36 4.43
N ALA A 188 -27.14 9.42 4.23
CA ALA A 188 -28.56 9.28 3.99
C ALA A 188 -28.84 9.20 2.48
N ILE A 189 -29.33 8.06 1.99
CA ILE A 189 -29.72 7.86 0.59
C ILE A 189 -31.21 7.48 0.57
N ASN A 190 -32.07 8.28 -0.04
CA ASN A 190 -33.51 8.06 -0.09
C ASN A 190 -34.12 7.83 1.32
N ASP A 191 -33.81 8.69 2.26
CA ASP A 191 -34.24 8.65 3.67
C ASP A 191 -33.76 7.41 4.46
N LYS A 192 -32.81 6.64 3.93
CA LYS A 192 -32.15 5.53 4.61
C LYS A 192 -30.72 5.85 4.92
N GLU A 193 -30.29 5.51 6.13
CA GLU A 193 -28.87 5.58 6.51
C GLU A 193 -28.12 4.36 5.99
N HIS A 194 -27.00 4.62 5.30
CA HIS A 194 -26.04 3.61 4.85
C HIS A 194 -24.68 3.92 5.42
N TYR A 195 -23.88 2.90 5.65
CA TYR A 195 -22.52 3.02 6.14
C TYR A 195 -21.56 3.10 4.97
N LEU A 196 -20.52 3.91 5.13
CA LEU A 196 -19.52 4.18 4.12
C LEU A 196 -18.13 3.93 4.69
N PHE A 197 -17.32 3.23 3.94
CA PHE A 197 -15.88 3.16 4.12
C PHE A 197 -15.18 3.77 2.90
N ILE A 198 -14.40 4.84 3.11
CA ILE A 198 -13.52 5.42 2.07
C ILE A 198 -12.08 5.05 2.43
N GLN A 199 -11.55 4.10 1.71
CA GLN A 199 -10.17 3.65 1.87
C GLN A 199 -9.24 4.49 1.03
N LYS A 200 -8.21 5.08 1.66
CA LYS A 200 -7.09 5.68 0.95
C LYS A 200 -6.23 4.60 0.32
N HIS A 201 -5.91 4.78 -0.93
CA HIS A 201 -4.91 4.00 -1.65
C HIS A 201 -3.73 4.88 -2.01
N GLN A 202 -2.53 4.40 -1.74
CA GLN A 202 -1.29 5.07 -2.13
C GLN A 202 -0.54 4.23 -3.16
N PRO A 203 0.08 4.87 -4.17
CA PRO A 203 0.98 4.19 -5.10
C PRO A 203 2.10 3.47 -4.34
N PRO A 204 2.73 2.46 -4.93
CA PRO A 204 3.90 1.84 -4.33
C PRO A 204 5.02 2.84 -4.12
N VAL A 205 5.91 2.56 -3.17
CA VAL A 205 7.19 3.27 -3.03
C VAL A 205 7.98 3.05 -4.31
N ASN A 206 8.61 4.11 -4.82
CA ASN A 206 9.59 4.03 -5.89
C ASN A 206 11.00 4.09 -5.28
N LEU A 207 11.68 2.94 -5.22
CA LEU A 207 13.05 2.84 -4.71
C LEU A 207 14.03 2.99 -5.87
N VAL A 208 14.84 4.03 -5.83
CA VAL A 208 15.89 4.28 -6.82
C VAL A 208 17.24 3.89 -6.22
N LEU A 209 17.84 2.83 -6.76
CA LEU A 209 19.15 2.36 -6.39
C LEU A 209 20.19 2.97 -7.34
N VAL A 210 21.03 3.82 -6.81
CA VAL A 210 22.13 4.44 -7.54
C VAL A 210 23.39 3.60 -7.32
N GLY A 211 23.66 2.72 -8.26
CA GLY A 211 24.65 1.67 -8.21
C GLY A 211 24.03 0.30 -8.46
N ALA A 212 24.66 -0.48 -9.34
CA ALA A 212 24.21 -1.81 -9.76
C ALA A 212 25.16 -2.92 -9.29
N GLY A 213 25.66 -2.82 -8.05
CA GLY A 213 26.46 -3.85 -7.39
C GLY A 213 25.67 -5.12 -7.06
N ASN A 214 26.34 -6.12 -6.49
CA ASN A 214 25.68 -7.37 -6.08
C ASN A 214 24.73 -7.14 -4.88
N ASP A 215 25.07 -6.24 -4.01
CA ASP A 215 24.25 -5.79 -2.89
C ASP A 215 22.96 -5.10 -3.36
N ALA A 216 23.04 -4.31 -4.44
CA ALA A 216 21.86 -3.69 -5.06
C ALA A 216 20.87 -4.72 -5.63
N GLN A 217 21.37 -5.88 -6.14
CA GLN A 217 20.48 -6.96 -6.61
C GLN A 217 19.64 -7.53 -5.48
N ILE A 218 20.27 -7.78 -4.33
CA ILE A 218 19.59 -8.34 -3.16
C ILE A 218 18.57 -7.33 -2.61
N LEU A 219 18.97 -6.06 -2.48
CA LEU A 219 18.06 -5.01 -2.02
C LEU A 219 16.88 -4.81 -2.97
N ALA A 220 17.09 -4.88 -4.28
CA ALA A 220 16.03 -4.80 -5.29
C ALA A 220 15.02 -5.94 -5.13
N GLN A 221 15.49 -7.19 -4.98
CA GLN A 221 14.63 -8.36 -4.77
C GLN A 221 13.81 -8.24 -3.49
N GLN A 222 14.41 -7.79 -2.39
CA GLN A 222 13.71 -7.58 -1.13
C GLN A 222 12.64 -6.48 -1.25
N ALA A 223 12.94 -5.37 -1.93
CA ALA A 223 12.00 -4.29 -2.19
C ALA A 223 10.80 -4.75 -3.06
N GLU A 224 11.04 -5.61 -4.05
CA GLU A 224 9.98 -6.20 -4.87
C GLU A 224 9.05 -7.11 -4.05
N LEU A 225 9.55 -7.84 -3.05
CA LEU A 225 8.72 -8.61 -2.12
C LEU A 225 7.76 -7.70 -1.33
N LEU A 226 8.20 -6.49 -0.97
CA LEU A 226 7.35 -5.46 -0.35
C LEU A 226 6.36 -4.82 -1.34
N GLY A 227 6.45 -5.15 -2.63
CA GLY A 227 5.64 -4.56 -3.70
C GLY A 227 6.06 -3.14 -4.07
N TRP A 228 7.29 -2.75 -3.79
CA TRP A 228 7.84 -1.47 -4.21
C TRP A 228 8.24 -1.53 -5.69
N LYS A 229 8.15 -0.41 -6.38
CA LYS A 229 8.77 -0.24 -7.70
C LYS A 229 10.25 0.01 -7.49
N VAL A 230 11.08 -0.63 -8.29
CA VAL A 230 12.54 -0.47 -8.20
C VAL A 230 13.08 0.05 -9.51
N THR A 231 13.89 1.11 -9.43
CA THR A 231 14.69 1.63 -10.53
C THR A 231 16.17 1.51 -10.15
N VAL A 232 16.97 0.86 -10.99
CA VAL A 232 18.41 0.73 -10.78
C VAL A 232 19.12 1.57 -11.82
N THR A 233 20.07 2.39 -11.39
CA THR A 233 20.88 3.21 -12.30
C THR A 233 22.38 3.09 -11.99
N ASP A 234 23.20 2.95 -13.02
CA ASP A 234 24.67 2.89 -12.90
C ASP A 234 25.30 3.33 -14.23
N GLY A 235 26.47 3.92 -14.17
CA GLY A 235 27.23 4.32 -15.37
C GLY A 235 27.84 3.15 -16.14
N ARG A 236 27.85 1.95 -15.58
CA ARG A 236 28.49 0.76 -16.14
C ARG A 236 27.48 -0.19 -16.79
N PRO A 237 27.43 -0.31 -18.14
CA PRO A 237 26.48 -1.19 -18.82
C PRO A 237 26.59 -2.68 -18.41
N THR A 238 27.80 -3.11 -18.03
CA THR A 238 28.06 -4.48 -17.56
C THR A 238 27.42 -4.77 -16.19
N HIS A 239 27.08 -3.73 -15.42
CA HIS A 239 26.44 -3.84 -14.11
C HIS A 239 24.94 -3.54 -14.20
N ALA A 240 24.56 -2.45 -14.85
CA ALA A 240 23.16 -2.07 -15.06
C ALA A 240 22.61 -2.75 -16.32
N ASN A 241 22.19 -3.98 -16.19
CA ASN A 241 21.55 -4.73 -17.28
C ASN A 241 20.43 -5.65 -16.74
N LYS A 242 19.50 -6.03 -17.63
CA LYS A 242 18.30 -6.83 -17.29
C LYS A 242 18.62 -8.29 -16.92
N GLU A 243 19.78 -8.82 -17.31
CA GLU A 243 20.18 -10.18 -16.94
C GLU A 243 20.52 -10.27 -15.44
N ARG A 244 21.06 -9.19 -14.89
CA ARG A 244 21.41 -9.10 -13.47
C ARG A 244 20.24 -8.68 -12.60
N PHE A 245 19.31 -7.87 -13.11
CA PHE A 245 18.13 -7.39 -12.38
C PHE A 245 16.90 -8.02 -13.00
N VAL A 246 16.61 -9.25 -12.57
CA VAL A 246 15.46 -10.03 -13.02
C VAL A 246 14.24 -9.55 -12.26
N GLY A 247 13.11 -9.43 -12.96
CA GLY A 247 11.84 -9.00 -12.36
C GLY A 247 11.30 -7.71 -12.97
N SER A 248 10.59 -6.92 -12.18
CA SER A 248 9.94 -5.68 -12.62
C SER A 248 10.83 -4.44 -12.53
N CYS A 249 12.12 -4.60 -12.21
CA CYS A 249 13.06 -3.49 -12.09
C CYS A 249 13.22 -2.74 -13.40
N GLN A 250 13.11 -1.41 -13.35
CA GLN A 250 13.62 -0.56 -14.43
C GLN A 250 15.14 -0.45 -14.27
N VAL A 251 15.89 -0.69 -15.36
CA VAL A 251 17.36 -0.59 -15.35
C VAL A 251 17.80 0.47 -16.34
N ILE A 252 18.56 1.43 -15.84
CA ILE A 252 19.02 2.61 -16.60
C ILE A 252 20.55 2.67 -16.57
N VAL A 253 21.16 2.74 -17.74
CA VAL A 253 22.60 3.09 -17.85
C VAL A 253 22.67 4.59 -18.06
N ALA A 254 23.23 5.32 -17.07
CA ALA A 254 23.31 6.77 -17.12
C ALA A 254 24.59 7.27 -16.45
N LYS A 255 25.10 8.41 -16.92
CA LYS A 255 26.09 9.19 -16.18
C LYS A 255 25.42 9.83 -14.95
N PRO A 256 26.19 10.23 -13.93
CA PRO A 256 25.63 10.84 -12.73
C PRO A 256 24.66 11.98 -13.05
N GLU A 257 25.04 12.87 -13.96
CA GLU A 257 24.29 14.08 -14.33
C GLU A 257 22.96 13.77 -15.05
N GLU A 258 22.82 12.57 -15.62
CA GLU A 258 21.67 12.13 -16.38
C GLU A 258 20.75 11.21 -15.57
N THR A 259 21.17 10.82 -14.36
CA THR A 259 20.49 9.81 -13.52
C THR A 259 19.02 10.12 -13.30
N LEU A 260 18.64 11.39 -13.15
CA LEU A 260 17.27 11.78 -12.84
C LEU A 260 16.37 12.02 -14.06
N GLN A 261 16.91 12.02 -15.28
CA GLN A 261 16.17 12.42 -16.49
C GLN A 261 14.95 11.55 -16.82
N ASN A 262 15.03 10.26 -16.46
CA ASN A 262 13.96 9.28 -16.76
C ASN A 262 13.30 8.71 -15.51
N ILE A 263 13.41 9.42 -14.38
CA ILE A 263 12.83 9.02 -13.10
C ILE A 263 11.76 10.03 -12.69
N LYS A 264 10.52 9.57 -12.58
CA LYS A 264 9.45 10.37 -11.98
C LYS A 264 9.72 10.45 -10.47
N ILE A 265 9.92 11.67 -9.99
CA ILE A 265 10.18 11.95 -8.58
C ILE A 265 8.90 12.51 -7.94
N ASP A 266 8.53 11.94 -6.81
CA ASP A 266 7.40 12.36 -5.98
C ASP A 266 7.69 12.09 -4.49
N ASN A 267 6.72 12.35 -3.62
CA ASN A 267 6.83 12.16 -2.17
C ASN A 267 6.89 10.69 -1.71
N ARG A 268 7.01 9.75 -2.66
CA ARG A 268 7.22 8.31 -2.41
C ARG A 268 8.45 7.76 -3.11
N THR A 269 9.26 8.64 -3.70
CA THR A 269 10.50 8.28 -4.38
C THR A 269 11.67 8.40 -3.40
N CYS A 270 12.27 7.25 -3.06
CA CYS A 270 13.38 7.14 -2.13
C CYS A 270 14.66 6.76 -2.88
N PHE A 271 15.76 7.40 -2.56
CA PHE A 271 17.06 7.14 -3.19
C PHE A 271 18.01 6.42 -2.23
N VAL A 272 18.78 5.45 -2.76
CA VAL A 272 19.91 4.82 -2.04
C VAL A 272 21.15 4.91 -2.92
N LEU A 273 22.14 5.69 -2.49
CA LEU A 273 23.42 5.87 -3.16
C LEU A 273 24.38 4.76 -2.71
N MET A 274 24.64 3.80 -3.60
CA MET A 274 25.42 2.59 -3.33
C MET A 274 26.27 2.15 -4.55
N SER A 275 26.78 3.13 -5.31
CA SER A 275 27.54 2.86 -6.54
C SER A 275 28.95 2.31 -6.30
N HIS A 276 29.45 2.36 -5.05
CA HIS A 276 30.85 2.11 -4.67
C HIS A 276 31.84 3.06 -5.37
N ASN A 277 31.35 4.12 -6.00
CA ASN A 277 32.13 5.17 -6.60
C ASN A 277 31.81 6.51 -5.93
N TYR A 278 32.78 7.03 -5.18
CA TYR A 278 32.60 8.25 -4.40
C TYR A 278 32.14 9.43 -5.25
N ASN A 279 32.82 9.67 -6.39
CA ASN A 279 32.50 10.81 -7.26
C ASN A 279 31.11 10.67 -7.91
N TYR A 280 30.72 9.44 -8.26
CA TYR A 280 29.40 9.17 -8.79
C TYR A 280 28.32 9.48 -7.76
N ASP A 281 28.46 8.94 -6.54
CA ASP A 281 27.51 9.16 -5.45
C ASP A 281 27.42 10.65 -5.08
N LEU A 282 28.56 11.37 -5.02
CA LEU A 282 28.58 12.81 -4.74
C LEU A 282 27.89 13.62 -5.84
N ALA A 283 28.13 13.29 -7.11
CA ALA A 283 27.50 14.00 -8.23
C ALA A 283 25.98 13.80 -8.23
N VAL A 284 25.51 12.58 -7.96
CA VAL A 284 24.05 12.33 -7.82
C VAL A 284 23.49 13.02 -6.58
N LEU A 285 24.18 13.00 -5.44
CA LEU A 285 23.74 13.71 -4.24
C LEU A 285 23.49 15.19 -4.53
N LYS A 286 24.39 15.87 -5.28
CA LYS A 286 24.21 17.27 -5.69
C LYS A 286 22.92 17.51 -6.47
N LEU A 287 22.46 16.55 -7.27
CA LEU A 287 21.20 16.64 -8.02
C LEU A 287 19.95 16.45 -7.14
N LEU A 288 20.10 15.78 -5.99
CA LEU A 288 19.00 15.46 -5.06
C LEU A 288 18.78 16.55 -4.01
N LEU A 289 19.81 17.38 -3.75
CA LEU A 289 19.70 18.49 -2.80
C LEU A 289 18.69 19.55 -3.28
N GLY A 290 18.01 20.18 -2.33
CA GLY A 290 16.99 21.20 -2.61
C GLY A 290 15.65 20.67 -3.15
N ARG A 291 15.52 19.38 -3.41
CA ARG A 291 14.28 18.77 -3.88
C ARG A 291 13.40 18.37 -2.68
N SER A 292 12.43 19.21 -2.36
CA SER A 292 11.54 19.02 -1.20
C SER A 292 10.60 17.81 -1.33
N GLU A 293 10.33 17.38 -2.56
CA GLU A 293 9.49 16.22 -2.85
C GLU A 293 10.15 14.87 -2.50
N ILE A 294 11.47 14.82 -2.36
CA ILE A 294 12.19 13.58 -1.99
C ILE A 294 12.14 13.39 -0.47
N PRO A 295 11.51 12.31 0.02
CA PRO A 295 11.41 12.07 1.46
C PRO A 295 12.65 11.43 2.08
N TYR A 296 13.48 10.73 1.27
CA TYR A 296 14.58 9.92 1.79
C TYR A 296 15.74 9.79 0.81
N ILE A 297 16.96 9.98 1.31
CA ILE A 297 18.22 9.76 0.60
C ILE A 297 19.16 8.96 1.51
N GLY A 298 19.34 7.66 1.23
CA GLY A 298 20.29 6.82 1.94
C GLY A 298 21.66 6.83 1.27
N ILE A 299 22.74 6.85 2.03
CA ILE A 299 24.11 6.77 1.51
C ILE A 299 24.82 5.58 2.13
N LEU A 300 25.16 4.59 1.32
CA LEU A 300 25.91 3.42 1.74
C LEU A 300 27.38 3.77 1.95
N GLY A 301 27.90 3.41 3.10
CA GLY A 301 29.31 3.58 3.46
C GLY A 301 29.51 4.19 4.84
N PRO A 302 30.74 4.30 5.31
CA PRO A 302 31.04 4.78 6.66
C PRO A 302 30.75 6.28 6.81
N LEU A 303 30.47 6.73 8.03
CA LEU A 303 30.24 8.13 8.38
C LEU A 303 31.35 9.07 7.85
N LYS A 304 32.61 8.60 7.80
CA LYS A 304 33.73 9.35 7.23
C LYS A 304 33.53 9.72 5.74
N LYS A 305 32.88 8.82 4.95
CA LYS A 305 32.54 9.11 3.55
C LYS A 305 31.54 10.26 3.47
N TYR A 306 30.50 10.23 4.28
CA TYR A 306 29.48 11.26 4.32
C TYR A 306 30.03 12.64 4.76
N ASN A 307 30.82 12.66 5.85
CA ASN A 307 31.44 13.91 6.31
C ASN A 307 32.36 14.53 5.25
N ARG A 308 33.07 13.70 4.49
CA ARG A 308 33.87 14.19 3.37
C ARG A 308 32.97 14.76 2.25
N MET A 309 31.84 14.12 1.92
CA MET A 309 30.89 14.66 0.95
C MET A 309 30.35 16.01 1.37
N LEU A 310 29.98 16.19 2.64
CA LEU A 310 29.51 17.47 3.17
C LEU A 310 30.55 18.57 3.04
N ASN A 311 31.82 18.29 3.36
CA ASN A 311 32.90 19.26 3.20
C ASN A 311 33.08 19.67 1.73
N GLU A 312 33.12 18.70 0.79
CA GLU A 312 33.24 19.00 -0.63
C GLU A 312 32.04 19.79 -1.18
N LEU A 313 30.82 19.56 -0.66
CA LEU A 313 29.65 20.38 -1.02
C LEU A 313 29.83 21.85 -0.58
N VAL A 314 30.33 22.07 0.62
CA VAL A 314 30.63 23.39 1.14
C VAL A 314 31.75 24.08 0.32
N ASP A 315 32.83 23.35 0.01
CA ASP A 315 33.94 23.85 -0.81
C ASP A 315 33.49 24.23 -2.23
N ASP A 316 32.50 23.53 -2.77
CA ASP A 316 31.87 23.84 -4.05
C ASP A 316 30.81 24.96 -3.97
N GLY A 317 30.62 25.55 -2.78
CA GLY A 317 29.64 26.63 -2.56
C GLY A 317 28.17 26.16 -2.53
N ILE A 318 27.93 24.86 -2.33
CA ILE A 318 26.58 24.30 -2.24
C ILE A 318 26.13 24.30 -0.79
N GLU A 319 25.09 25.07 -0.49
CA GLU A 319 24.47 25.11 0.83
C GLU A 319 23.55 23.89 1.02
N VAL A 320 23.80 23.11 2.08
CA VAL A 320 22.96 21.98 2.47
C VAL A 320 21.97 22.47 3.53
N SER A 321 20.72 22.57 3.16
CA SER A 321 19.65 23.06 4.06
C SER A 321 19.38 22.07 5.21
N LYS A 322 18.73 22.56 6.29
CA LYS A 322 18.23 21.65 7.35
C LYS A 322 17.27 20.60 6.81
N GLY A 323 16.44 20.97 5.84
CA GLY A 323 15.53 20.02 5.18
C GLY A 323 16.28 18.91 4.46
N ASP A 324 17.39 19.25 3.78
CA ASP A 324 18.24 18.24 3.12
C ASP A 324 18.92 17.35 4.14
N LEU A 325 19.48 17.90 5.22
CA LEU A 325 20.12 17.11 6.28
C LEU A 325 19.14 16.11 6.92
N ASN A 326 17.90 16.50 7.13
CA ASN A 326 16.90 15.64 7.77
C ASN A 326 16.48 14.43 6.93
N LYS A 327 16.57 14.52 5.60
CA LYS A 327 16.21 13.41 4.69
C LYS A 327 17.40 12.55 4.27
N ILE A 328 18.64 12.96 4.63
CA ILE A 328 19.86 12.21 4.33
C ILE A 328 20.17 11.27 5.50
N HIS A 329 20.24 9.99 5.21
CA HIS A 329 20.57 8.91 6.12
C HIS A 329 21.94 8.32 5.77
N ALA A 330 22.95 8.64 6.57
CA ALA A 330 24.31 8.24 6.30
C ALA A 330 25.12 8.04 7.61
N PRO A 331 25.56 6.83 7.92
CA PRO A 331 25.36 5.57 7.18
C PRO A 331 23.89 5.18 7.05
N VAL A 332 23.50 4.60 5.90
CA VAL A 332 22.15 4.15 5.62
C VAL A 332 21.77 2.91 6.44
N GLY A 333 20.54 2.85 6.94
CA GLY A 333 19.95 1.70 7.60
C GLY A 333 19.90 1.81 9.13
N LEU A 334 19.06 0.96 9.71
CA LEU A 334 18.91 0.85 11.18
C LEU A 334 20.04 0.04 11.79
N GLU A 335 20.43 0.35 13.03
CA GLU A 335 21.43 -0.41 13.80
C GLU A 335 20.85 -1.75 14.29
N ILE A 336 20.91 -2.77 13.44
CA ILE A 336 20.41 -4.12 13.75
C ILE A 336 21.51 -5.19 13.77
N GLY A 337 22.79 -4.79 13.68
CA GLY A 337 23.93 -5.71 13.60
C GLY A 337 24.05 -6.37 12.23
N ALA A 338 23.64 -5.70 11.15
CA ALA A 338 23.69 -6.21 9.78
C ALA A 338 25.12 -6.28 9.26
N GLU A 339 25.52 -7.46 8.75
CA GLU A 339 26.85 -7.71 8.16
C GLU A 339 26.77 -8.16 6.70
N THR A 340 25.79 -9.00 6.36
CA THR A 340 25.61 -9.50 4.99
C THR A 340 24.81 -8.52 4.12
N PRO A 341 24.95 -8.56 2.78
CA PRO A 341 24.14 -7.73 1.89
C PRO A 341 22.63 -7.87 2.11
N ALA A 342 22.15 -9.07 2.47
CA ALA A 342 20.74 -9.30 2.76
C ALA A 342 20.29 -8.64 4.06
N GLU A 343 21.10 -8.69 5.11
CA GLU A 343 20.83 -8.03 6.40
C GLU A 343 20.88 -6.49 6.26
N ILE A 344 21.89 -6.00 5.51
CA ILE A 344 22.00 -4.56 5.17
C ILE A 344 20.75 -4.12 4.41
N GLY A 345 20.31 -4.89 3.42
CA GLY A 345 19.09 -4.61 2.67
C GLY A 345 17.84 -4.55 3.58
N LEU A 346 17.70 -5.48 4.51
CA LEU A 346 16.62 -5.47 5.50
C LEU A 346 16.67 -4.20 6.36
N SER A 347 17.86 -3.82 6.85
CA SER A 347 18.08 -2.61 7.65
C SER A 347 17.67 -1.35 6.89
N VAL A 348 18.10 -1.23 5.62
CA VAL A 348 17.77 -0.09 4.75
C VAL A 348 16.27 0.01 4.48
N LEU A 349 15.62 -1.10 4.12
CA LEU A 349 14.18 -1.10 3.84
C LEU A 349 13.34 -0.81 5.07
N ALA A 350 13.78 -1.29 6.25
CA ALA A 350 13.11 -0.99 7.51
C ALA A 350 13.23 0.50 7.86
N GLU A 351 14.38 1.13 7.64
CA GLU A 351 14.57 2.57 7.84
C GLU A 351 13.67 3.38 6.90
N ILE A 352 13.72 3.11 5.58
CA ILE A 352 12.85 3.78 4.61
C ILE A 352 11.37 3.65 5.00
N GLN A 353 10.94 2.44 5.39
CA GLN A 353 9.56 2.20 5.82
C GLN A 353 9.20 3.02 7.06
N SER A 354 10.10 3.15 8.02
CA SER A 354 9.86 3.94 9.24
C SER A 354 9.75 5.43 8.93
N GLU A 355 10.61 5.97 8.08
CA GLU A 355 10.59 7.37 7.65
C GLU A 355 9.31 7.71 6.89
N LEU A 356 8.93 6.91 5.87
CA LEU A 356 7.69 7.10 5.11
C LEU A 356 6.41 7.00 5.97
N LYS A 357 6.49 6.35 7.14
CA LYS A 357 5.38 6.21 8.10
C LYS A 357 5.50 7.14 9.31
N ASN A 358 6.54 7.95 9.35
CA ASN A 358 6.85 8.82 10.49
C ASN A 358 6.85 8.04 11.82
N LYS A 359 7.60 6.93 11.86
CA LYS A 359 7.76 6.05 13.02
C LYS A 359 9.23 5.98 13.43
N ASN A 360 9.49 5.74 14.70
CA ASN A 360 10.84 5.73 15.28
C ASN A 360 11.51 4.34 15.27
N ALA A 361 10.97 3.37 14.54
CA ALA A 361 11.49 2.00 14.38
C ALA A 361 11.83 1.26 15.71
N ARG A 362 11.23 1.67 16.83
CA ARG A 362 11.44 1.00 18.14
C ARG A 362 10.78 -0.38 18.19
N PRO A 363 11.28 -1.30 19.04
CA PRO A 363 10.63 -2.60 19.25
C PRO A 363 9.18 -2.46 19.70
N LEU A 364 8.25 -3.18 19.07
CA LEU A 364 6.81 -3.11 19.36
C LEU A 364 6.46 -3.46 20.82
N LYS A 365 7.26 -4.29 21.52
CA LYS A 365 7.09 -4.58 22.94
C LYS A 365 7.19 -3.35 23.86
N GLN A 366 7.74 -2.25 23.37
CA GLN A 366 7.84 -0.97 24.10
C GLN A 366 6.63 -0.07 23.86
N LYS A 367 5.72 -0.47 22.94
CA LYS A 367 4.50 0.28 22.65
C LYS A 367 3.43 -0.09 23.67
N THR A 368 2.94 0.87 24.44
CA THR A 368 1.85 0.73 25.43
C THR A 368 0.47 0.93 24.83
N GLU A 369 0.41 1.51 23.64
CA GLU A 369 -0.80 1.78 22.87
C GLU A 369 -1.06 0.64 21.86
N PRO A 370 -2.26 0.55 21.28
CA PRO A 370 -2.52 -0.44 20.23
C PRO A 370 -1.45 -0.41 19.12
N ILE A 371 -1.10 -1.58 18.58
CA ILE A 371 -0.06 -1.70 17.53
C ILE A 371 -0.37 -0.78 16.35
N HIS A 372 -1.63 -0.72 15.99
CA HIS A 372 -2.13 0.16 14.96
C HIS A 372 -2.64 1.46 15.58
N ASP A 373 -2.28 2.59 14.99
CA ASP A 373 -2.88 3.87 15.37
C ASP A 373 -4.39 3.75 15.22
N LYS A 374 -5.15 4.37 16.12
CA LYS A 374 -6.61 4.43 15.96
C LYS A 374 -6.87 5.18 14.65
N GLU A 375 -7.20 4.43 13.60
CA GLU A 375 -7.98 5.02 12.52
C GLU A 375 -9.21 5.59 13.18
N VAL A 376 -9.73 6.70 12.66
CA VAL A 376 -10.99 7.25 13.16
C VAL A 376 -12.08 6.24 12.80
N ASN A 377 -12.24 5.20 13.64
CA ASN A 377 -13.23 4.13 13.45
C ASN A 377 -14.65 4.58 13.77
N GLN A 378 -14.83 5.88 14.09
CA GLN A 378 -16.15 6.43 14.34
C GLN A 378 -16.79 6.88 13.04
N PHE A 379 -17.99 6.40 12.81
CA PHE A 379 -18.80 6.83 11.68
C PHE A 379 -19.17 8.31 11.83
N GLN A 380 -18.77 9.12 10.86
CA GLN A 380 -19.12 10.54 10.78
C GLN A 380 -20.33 10.72 9.86
N LYS A 381 -21.32 11.55 10.25
CA LYS A 381 -22.41 11.92 9.34
C LYS A 381 -21.85 12.72 8.17
N ILE A 382 -22.12 12.25 6.97
CA ILE A 382 -21.73 12.92 5.72
C ILE A 382 -23.01 13.48 5.11
N SER A 383 -23.10 14.81 5.04
CA SER A 383 -24.23 15.49 4.37
C SER A 383 -24.08 15.33 2.86
N ILE A 384 -25.14 14.93 2.17
CA ILE A 384 -25.25 14.77 0.72
C ILE A 384 -25.92 16.00 0.11
#